data_1a80e16f7593afb9253f59086560a1c3
#
_entry.id   1a80e16f7593afb9253f59086560a1c3
#
_cell.length_a   1.000
_cell.length_b   1.000
_cell.length_c   1.000
_cell.angle_alpha   90.00
_cell.angle_beta   90.00
_cell.angle_gamma   90.00
#
_symmetry.space_group_name_H-M   'P 1'
#
loop_
_entity.id
_entity.type
_entity.pdbx_description
1 polymer ?
#
loop_
_entity_poly.entity_id
_entity_poly.type
_entity_poly.pdbx_seq_one_letter_code
_entity_poly.pdbx_strand_id
1 'polypeptide(L)'
;MLGLGRKARYKIFPWSLITIAVIAAAVFVGIHWAIGDIAESVGEGVPSYGGLFDFYSAISLLFIAFAAPQLLIPDRTKGVLSVYFSRPLTVDGYLSSKVGAFAALIGAFYMVPQLVLHIGLSLISDDGFIPYLTDNLDILWKVPVTTLAFVALHGAIVFPLSSLINRTGIAAAAFLGVLTAGSGIAARVAEASFPGARWVSLLALDQHPRIIRDHFFEDTIDYPAEIAGFEVWMSVVVIAVLVALAVVFVRQRYRRLA
;
A
#
# COMPACT_ATOMS: atom_id res chain seq x y z
N MET A 1 9.80 -6.66 -14.73
CA MET A 1 8.49 -6.76 -14.08
C MET A 1 7.36 -6.14 -14.87
N LEU A 2 7.58 -5.05 -15.57
CA LEU A 2 6.58 -4.37 -16.41
C LEU A 2 6.19 -5.17 -17.68
N GLY A 3 6.38 -6.49 -17.67
CA GLY A 3 5.94 -7.37 -18.75
C GLY A 3 6.74 -7.26 -20.06
N LEU A 4 7.95 -6.70 -20.03
CA LEU A 4 8.84 -6.70 -21.18
C LEU A 4 9.07 -8.15 -21.65
N GLY A 5 8.65 -8.45 -22.88
CA GLY A 5 8.72 -9.81 -23.45
C GLY A 5 7.51 -10.74 -23.18
N ARG A 6 6.51 -10.35 -22.39
CA ARG A 6 5.27 -11.13 -22.16
C ARG A 6 4.14 -10.68 -23.09
N LYS A 7 3.09 -11.52 -23.20
CA LYS A 7 1.87 -11.18 -23.97
C LYS A 7 1.27 -9.86 -23.51
N ALA A 8 0.70 -9.06 -24.41
CA ALA A 8 0.18 -7.72 -24.16
C ALA A 8 -0.75 -7.63 -22.93
N ARG A 9 -1.58 -8.65 -22.67
CA ARG A 9 -2.50 -8.71 -21.53
C ARG A 9 -1.82 -8.55 -20.15
N TYR A 10 -0.54 -8.96 -20.01
CA TYR A 10 0.19 -8.83 -18.74
C TYR A 10 0.81 -7.45 -18.56
N LYS A 11 0.83 -6.62 -19.61
CA LYS A 11 1.31 -5.24 -19.56
C LYS A 11 0.15 -4.28 -19.33
N ILE A 12 -1.00 -4.51 -19.96
CA ILE A 12 -2.14 -3.60 -19.93
C ILE A 12 -2.62 -3.37 -18.50
N PHE A 13 -2.81 -4.43 -17.70
CA PHE A 13 -3.40 -4.30 -16.37
C PHE A 13 -2.59 -3.40 -15.41
N PRO A 14 -1.25 -3.59 -15.19
CA PRO A 14 -0.49 -2.69 -14.32
C PRO A 14 -0.48 -1.25 -14.81
N TRP A 15 -0.31 -1.04 -16.11
CA TRP A 15 -0.27 0.30 -16.70
C TRP A 15 -1.61 1.01 -16.64
N SER A 16 -2.72 0.31 -16.87
CA SER A 16 -4.06 0.92 -16.76
C SER A 16 -4.34 1.40 -15.33
N LEU A 17 -3.93 0.65 -14.30
CA LEU A 17 -4.12 1.06 -12.92
C LEU A 17 -3.26 2.29 -12.54
N ILE A 18 -2.00 2.33 -12.98
CA ILE A 18 -1.15 3.52 -12.79
C ILE A 18 -1.75 4.72 -13.53
N THR A 19 -2.23 4.54 -14.76
CA THR A 19 -2.88 5.61 -15.53
C THR A 19 -4.13 6.12 -14.82
N ILE A 20 -4.99 5.23 -14.30
CA ILE A 20 -6.17 5.61 -13.52
C ILE A 20 -5.76 6.43 -12.29
N ALA A 21 -4.71 6.00 -11.59
CA ALA A 21 -4.22 6.70 -10.41
C ALA A 21 -3.71 8.12 -10.75
N VAL A 22 -2.98 8.28 -11.85
CA VAL A 22 -2.49 9.59 -12.31
C VAL A 22 -3.65 10.49 -12.77
N ILE A 23 -4.64 9.92 -13.48
CA ILE A 23 -5.86 10.66 -13.87
C ILE A 23 -6.60 11.15 -12.64
N ALA A 24 -6.75 10.31 -11.62
CA ALA A 24 -7.41 10.70 -10.38
C ALA A 24 -6.67 11.87 -9.69
N ALA A 25 -5.34 11.86 -9.65
CA ALA A 25 -4.56 12.97 -9.11
C ALA A 25 -4.82 14.27 -9.90
N ALA A 26 -4.85 14.19 -11.24
CA ALA A 26 -5.17 15.34 -12.07
C ALA A 26 -6.59 15.85 -11.86
N VAL A 27 -7.56 14.95 -11.64
CA VAL A 27 -8.94 15.30 -11.28
C VAL A 27 -8.98 16.01 -9.93
N PHE A 28 -8.23 15.56 -8.93
CA PHE A 28 -8.13 16.22 -7.62
C PHE A 28 -7.60 17.65 -7.76
N VAL A 29 -6.55 17.87 -8.57
CA VAL A 29 -6.06 19.22 -8.89
C VAL A 29 -7.16 20.06 -9.55
N GLY A 30 -7.86 19.49 -10.53
CA GLY A 30 -8.97 20.19 -11.23
C GLY A 30 -10.12 20.57 -10.30
N ILE A 31 -10.48 19.70 -9.37
CA ILE A 31 -11.51 20.00 -8.35
C ILE A 31 -11.03 21.14 -7.44
N HIS A 32 -9.79 21.04 -6.94
CA HIS A 32 -9.22 22.08 -6.11
C HIS A 32 -9.21 23.45 -6.82
N TRP A 33 -8.79 23.48 -8.08
CA TRP A 33 -8.83 24.71 -8.90
C TRP A 33 -10.25 25.26 -9.11
N ALA A 34 -11.24 24.36 -9.32
CA ALA A 34 -12.59 24.80 -9.71
C ALA A 34 -13.45 25.25 -8.52
N ILE A 35 -13.28 24.65 -7.33
CA ILE A 35 -14.17 24.88 -6.19
C ILE A 35 -13.42 25.08 -4.85
N GLY A 36 -12.08 25.18 -4.87
CA GLY A 36 -11.27 25.29 -3.65
C GLY A 36 -11.76 26.41 -2.72
N ASP A 37 -11.87 27.63 -3.24
CA ASP A 37 -12.33 28.81 -2.51
C ASP A 37 -13.77 28.66 -1.98
N ILE A 38 -14.63 27.99 -2.75
CA ILE A 38 -16.03 27.74 -2.36
C ILE A 38 -16.08 26.70 -1.25
N ALA A 39 -15.35 25.60 -1.38
CA ALA A 39 -15.30 24.54 -0.38
C ALA A 39 -14.76 25.05 0.96
N GLU A 40 -13.69 25.83 0.96
CA GLU A 40 -13.17 26.50 2.16
C GLU A 40 -14.20 27.43 2.81
N SER A 41 -14.94 28.18 2.00
CA SER A 41 -15.95 29.13 2.51
C SER A 41 -17.16 28.44 3.16
N VAL A 42 -17.47 27.20 2.76
CA VAL A 42 -18.57 26.39 3.33
C VAL A 42 -18.10 25.38 4.39
N GLY A 43 -16.78 25.31 4.64
CA GLY A 43 -16.20 24.36 5.60
C GLY A 43 -16.21 22.92 5.10
N GLU A 44 -16.36 22.69 3.79
CA GLU A 44 -16.24 21.38 3.18
C GLU A 44 -14.77 21.09 2.81
N GLY A 45 -14.35 19.85 3.04
CA GLY A 45 -12.97 19.44 2.75
C GLY A 45 -12.66 19.45 1.26
N VAL A 46 -11.59 20.15 0.88
CA VAL A 46 -11.04 20.09 -0.47
C VAL A 46 -10.25 18.77 -0.62
N PRO A 47 -10.15 18.18 -1.82
CA PRO A 47 -9.32 17.02 -2.04
C PRO A 47 -7.89 17.21 -1.51
N SER A 48 -7.50 16.41 -0.54
CA SER A 48 -6.22 16.47 0.17
C SER A 48 -5.26 15.34 -0.26
N TYR A 49 -4.01 15.40 0.20
CA TYR A 49 -3.04 14.31 0.04
C TYR A 49 -3.53 13.02 0.72
N GLY A 50 -4.13 13.13 1.91
CA GLY A 50 -4.72 11.99 2.63
C GLY A 50 -5.91 11.41 1.88
N GLY A 51 -6.82 12.24 1.39
CA GLY A 51 -7.96 11.80 0.57
C GLY A 51 -7.54 11.10 -0.72
N LEU A 52 -6.44 11.52 -1.35
CA LEU A 52 -5.89 10.82 -2.51
C LEU A 52 -5.34 9.42 -2.15
N PHE A 53 -4.71 9.27 -0.98
CA PHE A 53 -4.31 7.94 -0.46
C PHE A 53 -5.53 7.04 -0.23
N ASP A 54 -6.64 7.56 0.28
CA ASP A 54 -7.87 6.79 0.45
C ASP A 54 -8.44 6.30 -0.86
N PHE A 55 -8.53 7.19 -1.83
CA PHE A 55 -8.98 6.82 -3.17
C PHE A 55 -8.15 5.67 -3.74
N TYR A 56 -6.82 5.68 -3.54
CA TYR A 56 -5.96 4.61 -4.04
C TYR A 56 -6.01 3.35 -3.20
N SER A 57 -6.43 3.41 -1.95
CA SER A 57 -6.36 2.26 -1.06
C SER A 57 -7.08 1.04 -1.62
N ALA A 58 -8.31 1.19 -2.11
CA ALA A 58 -9.08 0.11 -2.72
C ALA A 58 -8.46 -0.40 -4.04
N ILE A 59 -7.99 0.53 -4.90
CA ILE A 59 -7.36 0.19 -6.18
C ILE A 59 -6.04 -0.52 -5.95
N SER A 60 -5.25 -0.08 -4.96
CA SER A 60 -3.96 -0.68 -4.62
C SER A 60 -4.11 -2.11 -4.11
N LEU A 61 -5.15 -2.43 -3.34
CA LEU A 61 -5.41 -3.80 -2.89
C LEU A 61 -5.60 -4.75 -4.07
N LEU A 62 -6.38 -4.34 -5.07
CA LEU A 62 -6.55 -5.12 -6.30
C LEU A 62 -5.21 -5.23 -7.06
N PHE A 63 -4.48 -4.12 -7.17
CA PHE A 63 -3.18 -4.13 -7.84
C PHE A 63 -2.19 -5.07 -7.17
N ILE A 64 -2.06 -5.01 -5.85
CA ILE A 64 -1.19 -5.87 -5.05
C ILE A 64 -1.63 -7.34 -5.17
N ALA A 65 -2.93 -7.61 -5.03
CA ALA A 65 -3.49 -8.96 -5.14
C ALA A 65 -3.13 -9.66 -6.46
N PHE A 66 -3.10 -8.92 -7.56
CA PHE A 66 -2.75 -9.48 -8.87
C PHE A 66 -1.25 -9.42 -9.18
N ALA A 67 -0.56 -8.35 -8.81
CA ALA A 67 0.85 -8.16 -9.16
C ALA A 67 1.81 -8.97 -8.27
N ALA A 68 1.61 -8.95 -6.96
CA ALA A 68 2.56 -9.54 -6.02
C ALA A 68 2.69 -11.07 -6.12
N PRO A 69 1.61 -11.87 -6.25
CA PRO A 69 1.76 -13.32 -6.41
C PRO A 69 2.53 -13.72 -7.68
N GLN A 70 2.52 -12.87 -8.71
CA GLN A 70 3.28 -13.12 -9.94
C GLN A 70 4.80 -12.98 -9.76
N LEU A 71 5.27 -12.43 -8.65
CA LEU A 71 6.68 -12.29 -8.35
C LEU A 71 7.33 -13.61 -7.89
N LEU A 72 6.59 -14.42 -7.11
CA LEU A 72 7.12 -15.60 -6.46
C LEU A 72 6.56 -16.92 -7.06
N ILE A 73 5.25 -16.97 -7.33
CA ILE A 73 4.57 -18.21 -7.70
C ILE A 73 5.10 -18.81 -9.02
N PRO A 74 5.26 -18.03 -10.11
CA PRO A 74 5.73 -18.61 -11.37
C PRO A 74 7.14 -19.19 -11.28
N ASP A 75 8.04 -18.57 -10.53
CA ASP A 75 9.42 -19.04 -10.40
C ASP A 75 9.47 -20.39 -9.67
N ARG A 76 8.62 -20.56 -8.66
CA ARG A 76 8.50 -21.81 -7.91
C ARG A 76 7.79 -22.90 -8.70
N THR A 77 6.64 -22.59 -9.30
CA THR A 77 5.80 -23.60 -9.97
C THR A 77 6.37 -24.08 -11.32
N LYS A 78 7.22 -23.28 -11.95
CA LYS A 78 7.89 -23.63 -13.22
C LYS A 78 9.28 -24.23 -13.02
N GLY A 79 9.69 -24.51 -11.79
CA GLY A 79 10.99 -25.10 -11.50
C GLY A 79 12.21 -24.20 -11.81
N VAL A 80 11.98 -22.87 -11.94
CA VAL A 80 13.06 -21.94 -12.31
C VAL A 80 14.01 -21.70 -11.13
N LEU A 81 13.59 -21.97 -9.90
CA LEU A 81 14.43 -21.78 -8.71
C LEU A 81 15.72 -22.60 -8.74
N SER A 82 15.66 -23.86 -9.21
CA SER A 82 16.85 -24.70 -9.35
C SER A 82 17.88 -24.10 -10.32
N VAL A 83 17.42 -23.44 -11.37
CA VAL A 83 18.31 -22.74 -12.34
C VAL A 83 18.91 -21.48 -11.71
N TYR A 84 18.17 -20.76 -10.89
CA TYR A 84 18.70 -19.59 -10.20
C TYR A 84 19.75 -19.98 -9.15
N PHE A 85 19.51 -21.03 -8.38
CA PHE A 85 20.42 -21.47 -7.31
C PHE A 85 21.60 -22.32 -7.81
N SER A 86 21.61 -22.75 -9.07
CA SER A 86 22.81 -23.32 -9.72
C SER A 86 23.87 -22.24 -10.08
N ARG A 87 23.49 -20.98 -10.00
CA ARG A 87 24.39 -19.80 -10.14
C ARG A 87 24.73 -19.26 -8.75
N PRO A 88 25.73 -18.34 -8.61
CA PRO A 88 26.09 -17.77 -7.31
C PRO A 88 25.04 -16.78 -6.77
N LEU A 89 23.76 -17.12 -6.87
CA LEU A 89 22.64 -16.35 -6.34
C LEU A 89 22.16 -16.99 -5.02
N THR A 90 22.32 -16.25 -3.93
CA THR A 90 21.82 -16.68 -2.62
C THR A 90 20.31 -16.53 -2.52
N VAL A 91 19.68 -17.30 -1.63
CA VAL A 91 18.24 -17.18 -1.31
C VAL A 91 17.91 -15.75 -0.87
N ASP A 92 18.77 -15.14 -0.05
CA ASP A 92 18.58 -13.79 0.45
C ASP A 92 18.68 -12.75 -0.70
N GLY A 93 19.62 -12.92 -1.64
CA GLY A 93 19.74 -12.07 -2.83
C GLY A 93 18.52 -12.21 -3.77
N TYR A 94 17.99 -13.42 -3.93
CA TYR A 94 16.76 -13.65 -4.68
C TYR A 94 15.56 -12.95 -4.02
N LEU A 95 15.35 -13.18 -2.73
CA LEU A 95 14.21 -12.60 -2.00
C LEU A 95 14.30 -11.07 -1.93
N SER A 96 15.47 -10.51 -1.65
CA SER A 96 15.65 -9.03 -1.61
C SER A 96 15.34 -8.40 -2.96
N SER A 97 15.73 -9.02 -4.07
CA SER A 97 15.40 -8.53 -5.42
C SER A 97 13.89 -8.55 -5.69
N LYS A 98 13.16 -9.56 -5.18
CA LYS A 98 11.70 -9.65 -5.32
C LYS A 98 10.97 -8.61 -4.45
N VAL A 99 11.44 -8.44 -3.21
CA VAL A 99 10.92 -7.41 -2.29
C VAL A 99 11.21 -6.01 -2.85
N GLY A 100 12.43 -5.75 -3.31
CA GLY A 100 12.79 -4.48 -3.93
C GLY A 100 11.94 -4.16 -5.16
N ALA A 101 11.68 -5.15 -5.99
CA ALA A 101 10.83 -4.98 -7.16
C ALA A 101 9.34 -4.74 -6.78
N PHE A 102 8.84 -5.38 -5.73
CA PHE A 102 7.52 -5.12 -5.17
C PHE A 102 7.45 -3.69 -4.62
N ALA A 103 8.42 -3.32 -3.78
CA ALA A 103 8.48 -1.99 -3.19
C ALA A 103 8.57 -0.88 -4.25
N ALA A 104 9.38 -1.07 -5.30
CA ALA A 104 9.48 -0.12 -6.40
C ALA A 104 8.15 0.01 -7.17
N LEU A 105 7.46 -1.11 -7.43
CA LEU A 105 6.22 -1.10 -8.18
C LEU A 105 5.07 -0.45 -7.40
N ILE A 106 4.88 -0.87 -6.15
CA ILE A 106 3.81 -0.34 -5.30
C ILE A 106 4.16 1.07 -4.83
N GLY A 107 5.45 1.32 -4.53
CA GLY A 107 5.93 2.66 -4.21
C GLY A 107 5.66 3.65 -5.35
N ALA A 108 5.97 3.29 -6.59
CA ALA A 108 5.65 4.14 -7.73
C ALA A 108 4.14 4.36 -7.90
N PHE A 109 3.33 3.33 -7.65
CA PHE A 109 1.87 3.45 -7.72
C PHE A 109 1.30 4.49 -6.74
N TYR A 110 1.86 4.60 -5.54
CA TYR A 110 1.46 5.61 -4.56
C TYR A 110 2.15 6.95 -4.78
N MET A 111 3.47 6.97 -5.00
CA MET A 111 4.25 8.19 -5.03
C MET A 111 4.03 9.03 -6.29
N VAL A 112 3.91 8.39 -7.47
CA VAL A 112 3.77 9.15 -8.74
C VAL A 112 2.51 10.02 -8.75
N PRO A 113 1.31 9.53 -8.39
CA PRO A 113 0.14 10.38 -8.32
C PRO A 113 0.23 11.49 -7.26
N GLN A 114 0.85 11.22 -6.11
CA GLN A 114 1.06 12.23 -5.08
C GLN A 114 2.01 13.36 -5.56
N LEU A 115 3.03 13.01 -6.34
CA LEU A 115 3.87 14.00 -7.00
C LEU A 115 3.09 14.84 -8.03
N VAL A 116 2.21 14.20 -8.80
CA VAL A 116 1.34 14.92 -9.75
C VAL A 116 0.42 15.88 -9.00
N LEU A 117 -0.18 15.45 -7.88
CA LEU A 117 -0.99 16.31 -7.04
C LEU A 117 -0.16 17.49 -6.50
N HIS A 118 1.01 17.22 -5.94
CA HIS A 118 1.87 18.25 -5.34
C HIS A 118 2.32 19.31 -6.36
N ILE A 119 2.76 18.88 -7.53
CA ILE A 119 3.12 19.79 -8.63
C ILE A 119 1.86 20.53 -9.14
N GLY A 120 0.73 19.83 -9.27
CA GLY A 120 -0.51 20.43 -9.73
C GLY A 120 -1.01 21.53 -8.79
N LEU A 121 -1.03 21.27 -7.49
CA LEU A 121 -1.43 22.26 -6.48
C LEU A 121 -0.48 23.47 -6.45
N SER A 122 0.83 23.25 -6.61
CA SER A 122 1.80 24.35 -6.66
C SER A 122 1.63 25.24 -7.90
N LEU A 123 1.11 24.69 -9.01
CA LEU A 123 0.86 25.47 -10.24
C LEU A 123 -0.41 26.34 -10.16
N ILE A 124 -1.37 25.96 -9.32
CA ILE A 124 -2.64 26.68 -9.16
C ILE A 124 -2.69 27.52 -7.88
N SER A 125 -1.65 27.49 -7.04
CA SER A 125 -1.58 28.25 -5.81
C SER A 125 -1.48 29.75 -6.06
N ASP A 126 -2.28 30.53 -5.37
CA ASP A 126 -2.26 32.01 -5.43
C ASP A 126 -0.95 32.60 -4.91
N ASP A 127 -0.28 31.92 -3.96
CA ASP A 127 1.02 32.31 -3.42
C ASP A 127 2.16 32.12 -4.43
N GLY A 128 1.90 31.40 -5.50
CA GLY A 128 2.86 31.06 -6.55
C GLY A 128 3.58 29.73 -6.33
N PHE A 129 4.19 29.22 -7.41
CA PHE A 129 4.79 27.90 -7.47
C PHE A 129 5.88 27.66 -6.40
N ILE A 130 6.84 28.57 -6.28
CA ILE A 130 7.99 28.40 -5.37
C ILE A 130 7.58 28.53 -3.91
N PRO A 131 6.81 29.56 -3.49
CA PRO A 131 6.31 29.64 -2.11
C PRO A 131 5.55 28.38 -1.70
N TYR A 132 4.59 27.92 -2.52
CA TYR A 132 3.85 26.68 -2.21
C TYR A 132 4.78 25.48 -1.96
N LEU A 133 5.79 25.27 -2.81
CA LEU A 133 6.74 24.15 -2.64
C LEU A 133 7.56 24.28 -1.36
N THR A 134 7.98 25.50 -0.98
CA THR A 134 8.77 25.72 0.23
C THR A 134 7.95 25.56 1.51
N ASP A 135 6.70 25.96 1.48
CA ASP A 135 5.81 25.87 2.64
C ASP A 135 5.28 24.46 2.88
N ASN A 136 5.31 23.61 1.82
CA ASN A 136 4.86 22.22 1.85
C ASN A 136 6.00 21.21 1.67
N LEU A 137 7.22 21.53 2.14
CA LEU A 137 8.37 20.61 2.07
C LEU A 137 8.17 19.32 2.88
N ASP A 138 7.33 19.35 3.87
CA ASP A 138 6.99 18.19 4.70
C ASP A 138 6.31 17.06 3.89
N ILE A 139 5.61 17.40 2.81
CA ILE A 139 5.02 16.42 1.90
C ILE A 139 6.10 15.49 1.28
N LEU A 140 7.30 16.01 1.05
CA LEU A 140 8.39 15.23 0.46
C LEU A 140 8.86 14.05 1.31
N TRP A 141 8.64 14.07 2.62
CA TRP A 141 8.94 12.95 3.50
C TRP A 141 7.68 12.24 4.01
N LYS A 142 6.56 12.95 4.22
CA LYS A 142 5.28 12.37 4.66
C LYS A 142 4.78 11.33 3.66
N VAL A 143 4.77 11.65 2.37
CA VAL A 143 4.33 10.75 1.30
C VAL A 143 5.19 9.48 1.22
N PRO A 144 6.54 9.53 1.15
CA PRO A 144 7.35 8.32 1.18
C PRO A 144 7.18 7.45 2.42
N VAL A 145 7.09 8.05 3.63
CA VAL A 145 6.93 7.28 4.86
C VAL A 145 5.57 6.59 4.91
N THR A 146 4.50 7.29 4.55
CA THR A 146 3.17 6.69 4.42
C THR A 146 3.15 5.57 3.38
N THR A 147 3.74 5.82 2.21
CA THR A 147 3.87 4.79 1.17
C THR A 147 4.62 3.56 1.68
N LEU A 148 5.71 3.76 2.44
CA LEU A 148 6.46 2.65 3.03
C LEU A 148 5.61 1.82 4.00
N ALA A 149 4.73 2.44 4.79
CA ALA A 149 3.81 1.72 5.67
C ALA A 149 2.85 0.81 4.88
N PHE A 150 2.28 1.32 3.78
CA PHE A 150 1.44 0.51 2.88
C PHE A 150 2.22 -0.63 2.23
N VAL A 151 3.40 -0.36 1.68
CA VAL A 151 4.28 -1.37 1.06
C VAL A 151 4.68 -2.44 2.07
N ALA A 152 5.08 -2.04 3.28
CA ALA A 152 5.53 -2.94 4.33
C ALA A 152 4.42 -3.88 4.80
N LEU A 153 3.24 -3.35 5.14
CA LEU A 153 2.11 -4.17 5.58
C LEU A 153 1.66 -5.14 4.50
N HIS A 154 1.35 -4.64 3.31
CA HIS A 154 0.83 -5.49 2.24
C HIS A 154 1.86 -6.52 1.78
N GLY A 155 3.14 -6.14 1.75
CA GLY A 155 4.24 -7.07 1.49
C GLY A 155 4.33 -8.17 2.55
N ALA A 156 4.22 -7.80 3.84
CA ALA A 156 4.25 -8.76 4.94
C ALA A 156 3.12 -9.79 4.90
N ILE A 157 1.99 -9.49 4.25
CA ILE A 157 0.87 -10.42 4.10
C ILE A 157 1.01 -11.22 2.80
N VAL A 158 1.27 -10.54 1.67
CA VAL A 158 1.19 -11.19 0.35
C VAL A 158 2.38 -12.13 0.06
N PHE A 159 3.59 -11.84 0.58
CA PHE A 159 4.75 -12.70 0.34
C PHE A 159 4.66 -14.07 1.03
N PRO A 160 4.28 -14.18 2.33
CA PRO A 160 4.01 -15.47 2.95
C PRO A 160 2.93 -16.26 2.22
N LEU A 161 1.79 -15.66 1.89
CA LEU A 161 0.72 -16.31 1.15
C LEU A 161 1.20 -16.81 -0.22
N SER A 162 1.93 -15.98 -0.96
CA SER A 162 2.50 -16.35 -2.26
C SER A 162 3.58 -17.43 -2.15
N SER A 163 4.23 -17.56 -1.01
CA SER A 163 5.21 -18.64 -0.76
C SER A 163 4.56 -20.01 -0.50
N LEU A 164 3.31 -20.03 -0.04
CA LEU A 164 2.56 -21.25 0.27
C LEU A 164 1.68 -21.71 -0.89
N ILE A 165 1.03 -20.78 -1.57
CA ILE A 165 -0.01 -21.03 -2.56
C ILE A 165 0.62 -21.18 -3.96
N ASN A 166 0.18 -22.18 -4.73
CA ASN A 166 0.73 -22.47 -6.06
C ASN A 166 -0.05 -21.78 -7.21
N ARG A 167 -1.23 -21.22 -6.94
CA ARG A 167 -2.09 -20.58 -7.95
C ARG A 167 -2.21 -19.08 -7.64
N THR A 168 -1.85 -18.23 -8.60
CA THR A 168 -1.86 -16.77 -8.43
C THR A 168 -3.24 -16.22 -8.04
N GLY A 169 -4.32 -16.73 -8.67
CA GLY A 169 -5.69 -16.31 -8.34
C GLY A 169 -6.12 -16.68 -6.92
N ILE A 170 -5.71 -17.86 -6.42
CA ILE A 170 -6.00 -18.28 -5.03
C ILE A 170 -5.19 -17.42 -4.05
N ALA A 171 -3.93 -17.09 -4.37
CA ALA A 171 -3.13 -16.22 -3.54
C ALA A 171 -3.69 -14.79 -3.48
N ALA A 172 -4.20 -14.29 -4.60
CA ALA A 172 -4.89 -13.00 -4.67
C ALA A 172 -6.15 -13.00 -3.79
N ALA A 173 -7.00 -14.04 -3.93
CA ALA A 173 -8.21 -14.17 -3.12
C ALA A 173 -7.90 -14.33 -1.62
N ALA A 174 -6.86 -15.11 -1.27
CA ALA A 174 -6.42 -15.26 0.11
C ALA A 174 -5.91 -13.95 0.72
N PHE A 175 -5.15 -13.15 -0.05
CA PHE A 175 -4.70 -11.83 0.38
C PHE A 175 -5.87 -10.90 0.69
N LEU A 176 -6.81 -10.77 -0.25
CA LEU A 176 -8.01 -9.94 -0.04
C LEU A 176 -8.87 -10.49 1.11
N GLY A 177 -9.02 -11.82 1.20
CA GLY A 177 -9.78 -12.47 2.26
C GLY A 177 -9.20 -12.23 3.66
N VAL A 178 -7.89 -12.25 3.82
CA VAL A 178 -7.23 -11.97 5.11
C VAL A 178 -7.50 -10.52 5.54
N LEU A 179 -7.39 -9.56 4.63
CA LEU A 179 -7.64 -8.16 4.94
C LEU A 179 -9.12 -7.91 5.26
N THR A 180 -10.03 -8.34 4.40
CA THR A 180 -11.48 -8.11 4.59
C THR A 180 -12.03 -8.86 5.81
N ALA A 181 -11.58 -10.09 6.07
CA ALA A 181 -11.99 -10.83 7.25
C ALA A 181 -11.46 -10.19 8.54
N GLY A 182 -10.20 -9.75 8.53
CA GLY A 182 -9.58 -9.04 9.66
C GLY A 182 -10.36 -7.78 10.02
N SER A 183 -10.64 -6.94 9.04
CA SER A 183 -11.40 -5.70 9.22
C SER A 183 -12.84 -5.97 9.64
N GLY A 184 -13.50 -6.97 9.05
CA GLY A 184 -14.86 -7.35 9.44
C GLY A 184 -14.97 -7.87 10.89
N ILE A 185 -14.01 -8.68 11.33
CA ILE A 185 -13.93 -9.14 12.72
C ILE A 185 -13.66 -7.96 13.66
N ALA A 186 -12.67 -7.13 13.31
CA ALA A 186 -12.27 -5.99 14.12
C ALA A 186 -13.42 -4.97 14.29
N ALA A 187 -14.19 -4.70 13.24
CA ALA A 187 -15.34 -3.82 13.29
C ALA A 187 -16.40 -4.33 14.28
N ARG A 188 -16.72 -5.63 14.25
CA ARG A 188 -17.69 -6.23 15.18
C ARG A 188 -17.19 -6.26 16.62
N VAL A 189 -15.89 -6.46 16.81
CA VAL A 189 -15.28 -6.51 18.14
C VAL A 189 -15.11 -5.11 18.72
N ALA A 190 -14.82 -4.09 17.90
CA ALA A 190 -14.73 -2.70 18.34
C ALA A 190 -16.07 -2.19 18.93
N GLU A 191 -17.20 -2.64 18.35
CA GLU A 191 -18.53 -2.34 18.89
C GLU A 191 -18.86 -3.11 20.19
N ALA A 192 -18.15 -4.21 20.45
CA ALA A 192 -18.42 -5.05 21.60
C ALA A 192 -17.73 -4.53 22.87
N SER A 193 -18.51 -4.18 23.88
CA SER A 193 -18.02 -3.63 25.15
C SER A 193 -17.50 -4.73 26.08
N PHE A 194 -16.47 -5.49 25.69
CA PHE A 194 -15.84 -6.49 26.56
C PHE A 194 -14.36 -6.17 26.84
N PRO A 195 -13.82 -6.61 27.99
CA PRO A 195 -12.39 -6.43 28.29
C PRO A 195 -11.51 -7.09 27.23
N GLY A 196 -10.64 -6.32 26.60
CA GLY A 196 -9.73 -6.83 25.56
C GLY A 196 -10.20 -6.61 24.12
N ALA A 197 -11.41 -6.09 23.88
CA ALA A 197 -11.92 -5.77 22.53
C ALA A 197 -10.91 -4.94 21.71
N ARG A 198 -10.26 -3.96 22.35
CA ARG A 198 -9.21 -3.13 21.75
C ARG A 198 -8.07 -3.96 21.11
N TRP A 199 -7.60 -4.99 21.79
CA TRP A 199 -6.49 -5.81 21.30
C TRP A 199 -6.89 -6.70 20.12
N VAL A 200 -8.11 -7.21 20.12
CA VAL A 200 -8.63 -8.00 18.99
C VAL A 200 -8.85 -7.10 17.78
N SER A 201 -9.22 -5.84 17.99
CA SER A 201 -9.37 -4.85 16.91
C SER A 201 -8.06 -4.57 16.15
N LEU A 202 -6.86 -4.88 16.72
CA LEU A 202 -5.59 -4.85 15.99
C LEU A 202 -5.54 -5.80 14.78
N LEU A 203 -6.49 -6.73 14.64
CA LEU A 203 -6.64 -7.56 13.45
C LEU A 203 -7.17 -6.79 12.22
N ALA A 204 -7.60 -5.54 12.39
CA ALA A 204 -7.90 -4.63 11.28
C ALA A 204 -6.61 -4.20 10.56
N LEU A 205 -5.96 -5.16 9.87
CA LEU A 205 -4.62 -4.97 9.33
C LEU A 205 -4.55 -3.83 8.31
N ASP A 206 -5.60 -3.62 7.52
CA ASP A 206 -5.69 -2.55 6.54
C ASP A 206 -5.78 -1.15 7.16
N GLN A 207 -6.17 -1.04 8.44
CA GLN A 207 -6.25 0.22 9.16
C GLN A 207 -4.88 0.79 9.56
N HIS A 208 -3.89 -0.06 9.84
CA HIS A 208 -2.60 0.39 10.37
C HIS A 208 -1.85 1.38 9.47
N PRO A 209 -1.72 1.17 8.13
CA PRO A 209 -1.10 2.18 7.27
C PRO A 209 -1.96 3.46 7.17
N ARG A 210 -3.29 3.35 7.28
CA ARG A 210 -4.20 4.51 7.26
C ARG A 210 -4.03 5.36 8.50
N ILE A 211 -3.91 4.76 9.69
CA ILE A 211 -3.65 5.50 10.95
C ILE A 211 -2.34 6.29 10.86
N ILE A 212 -1.29 5.73 10.22
CA ILE A 212 -0.03 6.45 10.00
C ILE A 212 -0.25 7.61 9.01
N ARG A 213 -1.04 7.40 7.96
CA ARG A 213 -1.42 8.45 7.02
C ARG A 213 -2.18 9.57 7.73
N ASP A 214 -3.24 9.24 8.47
CA ASP A 214 -4.10 10.19 9.15
C ASP A 214 -3.32 11.06 10.13
N HIS A 215 -2.37 10.45 10.84
CA HIS A 215 -1.47 11.19 11.71
C HIS A 215 -0.60 12.21 10.97
N PHE A 216 -0.12 11.89 9.75
CA PHE A 216 0.73 12.81 9.00
C PHE A 216 -0.04 13.87 8.24
N PHE A 217 -1.26 13.57 7.81
CA PHE A 217 -2.09 14.47 7.01
C PHE A 217 -3.22 15.12 7.81
N GLU A 218 -3.24 14.91 9.14
CA GLU A 218 -4.23 15.49 10.07
C GLU A 218 -5.67 15.11 9.70
N ASP A 219 -5.85 13.94 9.07
CA ASP A 219 -7.15 13.39 8.76
C ASP A 219 -7.78 12.71 9.99
N THR A 220 -9.09 12.49 9.95
CA THR A 220 -9.80 11.73 11.00
C THR A 220 -9.44 10.25 10.89
N ILE A 221 -9.25 9.60 12.06
CA ILE A 221 -8.99 8.16 12.12
C ILE A 221 -10.28 7.40 11.79
N ASP A 222 -10.16 6.46 10.84
CA ASP A 222 -11.28 5.65 10.38
C ASP A 222 -11.79 4.65 11.43
N TYR A 223 -13.09 4.38 11.38
CA TYR A 223 -13.71 3.23 12.03
C TYR A 223 -13.16 1.90 11.49
N PRO A 224 -12.84 0.88 12.29
CA PRO A 224 -13.04 0.76 13.75
C PRO A 224 -11.85 1.24 14.61
N ALA A 225 -10.83 1.81 14.03
CA ALA A 225 -9.61 2.20 14.73
C ALA A 225 -9.87 3.31 15.76
N GLU A 226 -10.78 4.24 15.44
CA GLU A 226 -11.20 5.29 16.35
C GLU A 226 -11.83 4.73 17.64
N ILE A 227 -12.80 3.81 17.50
CA ILE A 227 -13.48 3.19 18.65
C ILE A 227 -12.50 2.37 19.49
N ALA A 228 -11.55 1.69 18.83
CA ALA A 228 -10.53 0.90 19.52
C ALA A 228 -9.46 1.76 20.20
N GLY A 229 -9.40 3.07 19.92
CA GLY A 229 -8.41 3.99 20.45
C GLY A 229 -7.00 3.62 20.00
N PHE A 230 -6.82 3.36 18.70
CA PHE A 230 -5.51 3.07 18.14
C PHE A 230 -4.63 4.31 18.14
N GLU A 231 -3.38 4.11 18.54
CA GLU A 231 -2.34 5.10 18.47
C GLU A 231 -1.33 4.74 17.39
N VAL A 232 -0.66 5.73 16.82
CA VAL A 232 0.30 5.56 15.70
C VAL A 232 1.38 4.53 16.04
N TRP A 233 1.92 4.57 17.26
CA TRP A 233 2.96 3.61 17.68
C TRP A 233 2.48 2.16 17.65
N MET A 234 1.19 1.88 17.96
CA MET A 234 0.63 0.53 17.87
C MET A 234 0.66 0.03 16.43
N SER A 235 0.27 0.88 15.50
CA SER A 235 0.28 0.57 14.06
C SER A 235 1.71 0.30 13.55
N VAL A 236 2.67 1.11 13.98
CA VAL A 236 4.09 0.90 13.64
C VAL A 236 4.59 -0.43 14.19
N VAL A 237 4.27 -0.77 15.44
CA VAL A 237 4.67 -2.04 16.07
C VAL A 237 4.04 -3.22 15.35
N VAL A 238 2.73 -3.17 15.03
CA VAL A 238 2.06 -4.26 14.30
C VAL A 238 2.70 -4.47 12.94
N ILE A 239 2.94 -3.42 12.17
CA ILE A 239 3.61 -3.51 10.86
C ILE A 239 5.02 -4.11 11.02
N ALA A 240 5.81 -3.63 11.98
CA ALA A 240 7.16 -4.12 12.20
C ALA A 240 7.19 -5.61 12.57
N VAL A 241 6.29 -6.05 13.46
CA VAL A 241 6.16 -7.46 13.85
C VAL A 241 5.76 -8.33 12.65
N LEU A 242 4.77 -7.90 11.88
CA LEU A 242 4.33 -8.64 10.69
C LEU A 242 5.43 -8.75 9.65
N VAL A 243 6.19 -7.68 9.41
CA VAL A 243 7.33 -7.69 8.49
C VAL A 243 8.41 -8.65 8.99
N ALA A 244 8.77 -8.61 10.28
CA ALA A 244 9.76 -9.51 10.86
C ALA A 244 9.34 -10.98 10.71
N LEU A 245 8.09 -11.31 11.05
CA LEU A 245 7.54 -12.66 10.90
C LEU A 245 7.53 -13.10 9.44
N ALA A 246 7.10 -12.24 8.52
CA ALA A 246 7.08 -12.53 7.10
C ALA A 246 8.48 -12.81 6.53
N VAL A 247 9.46 -11.99 6.90
CA VAL A 247 10.86 -12.17 6.47
C VAL A 247 11.40 -13.51 6.96
N VAL A 248 11.24 -13.82 8.26
CA VAL A 248 11.71 -15.09 8.83
C VAL A 248 11.02 -16.27 8.15
N PHE A 249 9.69 -16.21 8.01
CA PHE A 249 8.90 -17.30 7.42
C PHE A 249 9.27 -17.55 5.95
N VAL A 250 9.29 -16.51 5.12
CA VAL A 250 9.59 -16.64 3.69
C VAL A 250 11.03 -17.10 3.48
N ARG A 251 11.98 -16.55 4.25
CA ARG A 251 13.39 -16.96 4.21
C ARG A 251 13.58 -18.44 4.55
N GLN A 252 12.98 -18.92 5.63
CA GLN A 252 13.05 -20.33 6.03
C GLN A 252 12.41 -21.24 4.97
N ARG A 253 11.27 -20.82 4.41
CA ARG A 253 10.57 -21.55 3.37
C ARG A 253 11.44 -21.73 2.12
N TYR A 254 12.06 -20.64 1.64
CA TYR A 254 12.89 -20.68 0.43
C TYR A 254 14.23 -21.38 0.64
N ARG A 255 14.79 -21.34 1.85
CA ARG A 255 15.98 -22.15 2.19
C ARG A 255 15.74 -23.66 2.15
N ARG A 256 14.50 -24.10 2.33
CA ARG A 256 14.12 -25.53 2.18
C ARG A 256 13.85 -25.93 0.74
N LEU A 257 13.74 -24.97 -0.17
CA LEU A 257 13.47 -25.18 -1.59
C LEU A 257 14.74 -25.04 -2.46
N ALA A 258 15.78 -24.43 -1.90
CA ALA A 258 17.11 -24.28 -2.51
C ALA A 258 17.97 -25.52 -2.24
#